data_99affd76c97c63d46cc3bb260fccd967
#
_entry.id   99affd76c97c63d46cc3bb260fccd967
#
_cell.length_a   1.000
_cell.length_b   1.000
_cell.length_c   1.000
_cell.angle_alpha   90.00
_cell.angle_beta   90.00
_cell.angle_gamma   90.00
#
_symmetry.space_group_name_H-M   'P 1'
#
loop_
_entity.id
_entity.type
_entity.pdbx_description
1 polymer ?
#
loop_
_entity_poly.entity_id
_entity_poly.type
_entity_poly.pdbx_seq_one_letter_code
_entity_poly.pdbx_strand_id
1 'polypeptide(L)'
;MIQLACVNASDFSGACSSLVKIMNAETRRAFISLDSQKLSDVDKKLFEELMDRGMTQDTLVYSLKELSELLERSYGRKVIVLIDEYDVPLAKANENGYYDEMALLIRRECLQSSQICRKSQRNFL
;
A
#
# COMPACT_ATOMS: atom_id res chain seq x y z
N MET A 1 4.04 -8.95 2.96
CA MET A 1 4.53 -7.85 3.82
C MET A 1 4.97 -6.66 2.98
N ILE A 2 4.55 -5.48 3.38
CA ILE A 2 4.89 -4.25 2.67
C ILE A 2 6.02 -3.54 3.42
N GLN A 3 7.13 -3.30 2.73
CA GLN A 3 8.32 -2.66 3.28
C GLN A 3 8.37 -1.19 2.85
N LEU A 4 8.39 -0.29 3.81
CA LEU A 4 8.48 1.14 3.53
C LEU A 4 9.86 1.75 3.79
N ALA A 5 10.85 0.93 4.09
CA ALA A 5 12.21 1.41 4.40
C ALA A 5 12.86 2.17 3.25
N CYS A 6 12.48 1.88 2.00
CA CYS A 6 13.07 2.51 0.83
C CYS A 6 12.37 3.79 0.39
N VAL A 7 11.33 4.22 1.10
CA VAL A 7 10.66 5.49 0.77
C VAL A 7 11.51 6.64 1.29
N ASN A 8 12.29 7.21 0.39
CA ASN A 8 13.22 8.27 0.69
C ASN A 8 13.12 9.32 -0.42
N ALA A 9 12.34 10.34 -0.18
CA ALA A 9 12.07 11.36 -1.17
C ALA A 9 12.23 12.76 -0.59
N SER A 10 12.64 13.70 -1.42
CA SER A 10 12.86 15.09 -1.00
C SER A 10 11.55 15.87 -0.90
N ASP A 11 10.48 15.38 -1.51
CA ASP A 11 9.17 16.02 -1.44
C ASP A 11 8.04 14.97 -1.38
N PHE A 12 6.84 15.46 -1.12
CA PHE A 12 5.67 14.59 -0.99
C PHE A 12 5.32 13.89 -2.31
N SER A 13 5.47 14.57 -3.43
CA SER A 13 5.20 13.98 -4.74
C SER A 13 6.09 12.77 -5.01
N GLY A 14 7.38 12.89 -4.69
CA GLY A 14 8.33 11.79 -4.81
C GLY A 14 7.99 10.63 -3.88
N ALA A 15 7.55 10.93 -2.66
CA ALA A 15 7.13 9.92 -1.72
C ALA A 15 5.91 9.15 -2.23
N CYS A 16 4.92 9.85 -2.79
CA CYS A 16 3.75 9.22 -3.40
C CYS A 16 4.14 8.31 -4.56
N SER A 17 5.07 8.76 -5.40
CA SER A 17 5.58 7.94 -6.51
C SER A 17 6.24 6.65 -6.01
N SER A 18 7.00 6.74 -4.92
CA SER A 18 7.61 5.55 -4.30
C SER A 18 6.55 4.59 -3.78
N LEU A 19 5.53 5.12 -3.14
CA LEU A 19 4.42 4.28 -2.63
C LEU A 19 3.65 3.61 -3.76
N VAL A 20 3.42 4.31 -4.86
CA VAL A 20 2.79 3.73 -6.04
C VAL A 20 3.59 2.54 -6.55
N LYS A 21 4.92 2.67 -6.64
CA LYS A 21 5.78 1.58 -7.08
C LYS A 21 5.70 0.38 -6.14
N ILE A 22 5.67 0.63 -4.84
CA ILE A 22 5.55 -0.42 -3.83
C ILE A 22 4.21 -1.14 -3.98
N MET A 23 3.12 -0.40 -4.12
CA MET A 23 1.79 -0.99 -4.30
C MET A 23 1.67 -1.76 -5.61
N ASN A 24 2.25 -1.22 -6.69
CA ASN A 24 2.28 -1.95 -7.96
C ASN A 24 3.01 -3.28 -7.82
N ALA A 25 4.15 -3.29 -7.16
CA ALA A 25 4.95 -4.50 -6.98
C ALA A 25 4.22 -5.54 -6.13
N GLU A 26 3.59 -5.11 -5.04
CA GLU A 26 2.82 -6.01 -4.18
C GLU A 26 1.60 -6.58 -4.89
N THR A 27 0.91 -5.75 -5.66
CA THR A 27 -0.25 -6.17 -6.44
C THR A 27 0.15 -7.19 -7.50
N ARG A 28 1.26 -6.95 -8.20
CA ARG A 28 1.77 -7.87 -9.21
C ARG A 28 2.14 -9.22 -8.60
N ARG A 29 2.81 -9.20 -7.44
CA ARG A 29 3.16 -10.42 -6.72
C ARG A 29 1.92 -11.21 -6.34
N ALA A 30 0.90 -10.53 -5.82
CA ALA A 30 -0.36 -11.15 -5.45
C ALA A 30 -1.07 -11.75 -6.68
N PHE A 31 -1.11 -11.00 -7.78
CA PHE A 31 -1.75 -11.44 -9.02
C PHE A 31 -1.10 -12.72 -9.57
N ILE A 32 0.24 -12.79 -9.55
CA ILE A 32 0.97 -13.96 -10.05
C ILE A 32 0.66 -15.21 -9.21
N SER A 33 0.45 -15.04 -7.90
CA SER A 33 0.20 -16.17 -7.00
C SER A 33 -1.25 -16.67 -7.05
N LEU A 34 -2.15 -15.94 -7.71
CA LEU A 34 -3.57 -16.30 -7.77
C LEU A 34 -3.90 -17.12 -9.00
N ASP A 35 -4.92 -17.99 -8.84
CA ASP A 35 -5.52 -18.69 -9.97
C ASP A 35 -6.43 -17.71 -10.73
N SER A 36 -6.00 -17.31 -11.91
CA SER A 36 -6.73 -16.33 -12.73
C SER A 36 -8.13 -16.80 -13.13
N GLN A 37 -8.37 -18.11 -13.12
CA GLN A 37 -9.70 -18.65 -13.46
C GLN A 37 -10.75 -18.35 -12.39
N LYS A 38 -10.31 -18.10 -11.16
CA LYS A 38 -11.21 -17.77 -10.06
C LYS A 38 -11.57 -16.29 -9.98
N LEU A 39 -10.92 -15.47 -10.79
CA LEU A 39 -11.14 -14.03 -10.79
C LEU A 39 -12.22 -13.65 -11.77
N SER A 40 -13.14 -12.78 -11.33
CA SER A 40 -14.12 -12.18 -12.24
C SER A 40 -13.42 -11.14 -13.14
N ASP A 41 -14.10 -10.73 -14.21
CA ASP A 41 -13.57 -9.69 -15.08
C ASP A 41 -13.40 -8.37 -14.33
N VAL A 42 -14.33 -8.07 -13.41
CA VAL A 42 -14.24 -6.87 -12.56
C VAL A 42 -13.00 -6.93 -11.68
N ASP A 43 -12.72 -8.08 -11.08
CA ASP A 43 -11.52 -8.25 -10.23
C ASP A 43 -10.24 -8.11 -11.03
N LYS A 44 -10.19 -8.67 -12.24
CA LYS A 44 -9.03 -8.52 -13.12
C LYS A 44 -8.77 -7.06 -13.47
N LYS A 45 -9.83 -6.33 -13.75
CA LYS A 45 -9.73 -4.91 -14.07
C LYS A 45 -9.22 -4.11 -12.87
N LEU A 46 -9.69 -4.44 -11.69
CA LEU A 46 -9.24 -3.77 -10.47
C LEU A 46 -7.76 -4.05 -10.21
N PHE A 47 -7.29 -5.29 -10.44
CA PHE A 47 -5.87 -5.60 -10.36
C PHE A 47 -5.05 -4.77 -11.34
N GLU A 48 -5.55 -4.59 -12.57
CA GLU A 48 -4.88 -3.76 -13.57
C GLU A 48 -4.75 -2.32 -13.10
N GLU A 49 -5.80 -1.77 -12.51
CA GLU A 49 -5.77 -0.41 -11.96
C GLU A 49 -4.74 -0.27 -10.83
N LEU A 50 -4.64 -1.28 -9.97
CA LEU A 50 -3.69 -1.26 -8.86
C LEU A 50 -2.24 -1.49 -9.33
N MET A 51 -2.05 -2.01 -10.54
CA MET A 51 -0.71 -2.16 -11.14
C MET A 51 -0.32 -0.97 -12.03
N ASP A 52 -1.20 0.00 -12.18
CA ASP A 52 -0.95 1.17 -13.00
C ASP A 52 -0.02 2.15 -12.27
N ARG A 53 1.11 2.48 -12.88
CA ARG A 53 2.07 3.44 -12.34
C ARG A 53 1.54 4.87 -12.33
N GLY A 54 0.52 5.14 -13.13
CA GLY A 54 -0.12 6.44 -13.19
C GLY A 54 -1.29 6.59 -12.22
N MET A 55 -1.44 5.70 -11.23
CA MET A 55 -2.56 5.80 -10.31
C MET A 55 -2.54 7.14 -9.56
N THR A 56 -3.74 7.67 -9.33
CA THR A 56 -3.90 8.94 -8.62
C THR A 56 -3.66 8.75 -7.12
N GLN A 57 -3.50 9.89 -6.42
CA GLN A 57 -3.38 9.86 -4.97
C GLN A 57 -4.63 9.24 -4.32
N ASP A 58 -5.80 9.52 -4.85
CA ASP A 58 -7.04 8.93 -4.35
C ASP A 58 -7.04 7.41 -4.50
N THR A 59 -6.61 6.90 -5.64
CA THR A 59 -6.47 5.46 -5.85
C THR A 59 -5.44 4.87 -4.89
N LEU A 60 -4.33 5.57 -4.68
CA LEU A 60 -3.28 5.14 -3.76
C LEU A 60 -3.82 5.00 -2.33
N VAL A 61 -4.63 5.96 -1.87
CA VAL A 61 -5.21 5.94 -0.52
C VAL A 61 -6.04 4.68 -0.28
N TYR A 62 -6.78 4.23 -1.28
CA TYR A 62 -7.66 3.06 -1.15
C TYR A 62 -7.01 1.76 -1.63
N SER A 63 -5.79 1.81 -2.12
CA SER A 63 -5.15 0.66 -2.75
C SER A 63 -4.98 -0.54 -1.82
N LEU A 64 -4.57 -0.31 -0.58
CA LEU A 64 -4.40 -1.38 0.40
C LEU A 64 -5.72 -2.06 0.71
N LYS A 65 -6.78 -1.28 0.91
CA LYS A 65 -8.10 -1.82 1.18
C LYS A 65 -8.59 -2.66 0.02
N GLU A 66 -8.50 -2.14 -1.19
CA GLU A 66 -8.96 -2.82 -2.39
C GLU A 66 -8.18 -4.10 -2.65
N LEU A 67 -6.86 -4.06 -2.48
CA LEU A 67 -6.02 -5.25 -2.63
C LEU A 67 -6.37 -6.30 -1.58
N SER A 68 -6.55 -5.90 -0.32
CA SER A 68 -6.94 -6.81 0.74
C SER A 68 -8.27 -7.51 0.45
N GLU A 69 -9.25 -6.76 -0.02
CA GLU A 69 -10.57 -7.30 -0.36
C GLU A 69 -10.49 -8.26 -1.54
N LEU A 70 -9.69 -7.94 -2.56
CA LEU A 70 -9.47 -8.83 -3.70
C LEU A 70 -8.87 -10.15 -3.25
N LEU A 71 -7.86 -10.10 -2.38
CA LEU A 71 -7.21 -11.30 -1.89
C LEU A 71 -8.14 -12.13 -1.00
N GLU A 72 -8.96 -11.50 -0.19
CA GLU A 72 -9.95 -12.21 0.64
C GLU A 72 -10.96 -12.95 -0.23
N ARG A 73 -11.49 -12.30 -1.27
CA ARG A 73 -12.42 -12.94 -2.18
C ARG A 73 -11.78 -14.11 -2.92
N SER A 74 -10.53 -13.94 -3.31
CA SER A 74 -9.82 -14.96 -4.09
C SER A 74 -9.43 -16.18 -3.26
N TYR A 75 -8.99 -15.96 -2.02
CA TYR A 75 -8.56 -17.06 -1.14
C TYR A 75 -9.69 -17.61 -0.26
N GLY A 76 -10.78 -16.89 -0.11
CA GLY A 76 -11.87 -17.27 0.79
C GLY A 76 -11.49 -17.18 2.26
N ARG A 77 -10.45 -16.41 2.59
CA ARG A 77 -9.95 -16.24 3.96
C ARG A 77 -9.63 -14.77 4.20
N LYS A 78 -9.64 -14.38 5.47
CA LYS A 78 -9.19 -13.05 5.84
C LYS A 78 -7.69 -12.89 5.58
N VAL A 79 -7.33 -11.72 5.07
CA VAL A 79 -5.95 -11.38 4.76
C VAL A 79 -5.47 -10.33 5.74
N ILE A 80 -4.29 -10.57 6.31
CA ILE A 80 -3.65 -9.61 7.20
C ILE A 80 -2.55 -8.90 6.41
N VAL A 81 -2.60 -7.57 6.38
CA VAL A 81 -1.58 -6.77 5.73
C VAL A 81 -0.55 -6.34 6.77
N LEU A 82 0.70 -6.68 6.54
CA LEU A 82 1.81 -6.28 7.40
C LEU A 82 2.57 -5.14 6.73
N ILE A 83 2.66 -4.01 7.41
CA ILE A 83 3.43 -2.87 6.94
C ILE A 83 4.63 -2.71 7.88
N ASP A 84 5.82 -2.87 7.31
CA ASP A 84 7.06 -2.79 8.07
C ASP A 84 7.74 -1.45 7.85
N GLU A 85 8.35 -0.93 8.92
CA GLU A 85 9.15 0.29 8.89
C GLU A 85 8.38 1.51 8.37
N TYR A 86 7.12 1.64 8.76
CA TYR A 86 6.29 2.77 8.36
C TYR A 86 6.80 4.10 8.91
N ASP A 87 7.65 4.06 9.92
CA ASP A 87 8.26 5.25 10.51
C ASP A 87 9.34 5.87 9.64
N VAL A 88 9.95 5.10 8.74
CA VAL A 88 11.02 5.61 7.85
C VAL A 88 10.50 6.71 6.93
N PRO A 89 9.40 6.53 6.17
CA PRO A 89 8.89 7.61 5.35
C PRO A 89 8.42 8.81 6.16
N LEU A 90 7.94 8.61 7.38
CA LEU A 90 7.54 9.70 8.26
C LEU A 90 8.75 10.52 8.73
N ALA A 91 9.85 9.84 9.09
CA ALA A 91 11.08 10.52 9.47
C ALA A 91 11.65 11.34 8.31
N LYS A 92 11.66 10.78 7.11
CA LYS A 92 12.11 11.49 5.90
C LYS A 92 11.21 12.68 5.59
N ALA A 93 9.92 12.53 5.77
CA ALA A 93 8.96 13.61 5.56
C ALA A 93 9.21 14.76 6.55
N ASN A 94 9.52 14.44 7.80
CA ASN A 94 9.86 15.42 8.82
C ASN A 94 11.13 16.19 8.46
N GLU A 95 12.16 15.47 7.99
CA GLU A 95 13.42 16.10 7.57
C GLU A 95 13.23 17.04 6.39
N ASN A 96 12.32 16.73 5.48
CA ASN A 96 12.13 17.45 4.22
C ASN A 96 10.90 18.35 4.18
N GLY A 97 10.21 18.51 5.31
CA GLY A 97 9.15 19.51 5.45
C GLY A 97 7.77 19.12 4.95
N TYR A 98 7.50 17.84 4.71
CA TYR A 98 6.17 17.38 4.27
C TYR A 98 5.55 16.35 5.21
N TYR A 99 5.89 16.42 6.48
CA TYR A 99 5.42 15.43 7.48
C TYR A 99 3.89 15.36 7.57
N ASP A 100 3.21 16.50 7.62
CA ASP A 100 1.75 16.51 7.80
C ASP A 100 1.03 15.82 6.65
N GLU A 101 1.48 16.06 5.42
CA GLU A 101 0.91 15.43 4.24
C GLU A 101 1.15 13.92 4.24
N MET A 102 2.36 13.50 4.58
CA MET A 102 2.72 12.09 4.62
C MET A 102 1.99 11.35 5.74
N ALA A 103 1.90 11.95 6.92
CA ALA A 103 1.18 11.36 8.05
C ALA A 103 -0.30 11.19 7.73
N LEU A 104 -0.90 12.16 7.05
CA LEU A 104 -2.30 12.08 6.65
C LEU A 104 -2.52 10.95 5.63
N LEU A 105 -1.63 10.83 4.66
CA LEU A 105 -1.71 9.78 3.64
C LEU A 105 -1.64 8.38 4.27
N ILE A 106 -0.64 8.16 5.12
CA ILE A 106 -0.46 6.86 5.78
C ILE A 106 -1.65 6.55 6.68
N ARG A 107 -2.14 7.55 7.42
CA ARG A 107 -3.31 7.37 8.28
C ARG A 107 -4.53 6.97 7.48
N ARG A 108 -4.77 7.62 6.35
CA ARG A 108 -5.91 7.30 5.48
C ARG A 108 -5.83 5.89 4.93
N GLU A 109 -4.66 5.47 4.45
CA GLU A 109 -4.47 4.10 3.98
C GLU A 109 -4.76 3.09 5.09
N CYS A 110 -4.24 3.33 6.28
CA CYS A 110 -4.38 2.40 7.39
C CYS A 110 -5.82 2.36 7.94
N LEU A 111 -6.54 3.49 7.94
CA LEU A 111 -7.90 3.54 8.44
C LEU A 111 -8.91 2.87 7.51
N GLN A 112 -8.58 2.71 6.24
CA GLN A 112 -9.48 2.08 5.28
C GLN A 112 -9.57 0.56 5.44
N SER A 113 -8.63 -0.05 6.17
CA SER A 113 -8.63 -1.49 6.37
C SER A 113 -8.42 -1.82 7.85
N SER A 114 -9.33 -2.63 8.41
CA SER A 114 -9.24 -3.11 9.79
C SER A 114 -8.19 -4.22 9.96
N GLN A 115 -7.60 -4.69 8.87
CA GLN A 115 -6.71 -5.85 8.86
C GLN A 115 -5.24 -5.48 8.70
N ILE A 116 -4.90 -4.21 8.88
CA ILE A 116 -3.54 -3.73 8.72
C ILE A 116 -2.81 -3.79 10.05
N CYS A 117 -1.69 -4.50 10.07
CA CYS A 117 -0.75 -4.51 11.18
C CYS A 117 0.47 -3.69 10.77
N ARG A 118 0.89 -2.77 11.63
CA ARG A 118 2.00 -1.87 11.36
C ARG A 118 3.16 -2.19 12.29
N LYS A 119 4.37 -2.19 11.73
CA LYS A 119 5.60 -2.36 12.50
C LYS A 119 6.55 -1.21 12.23
N SER A 120 7.13 -0.70 13.30
CA SER A 120 8.16 0.33 13.25
C SER A 120 9.52 -0.30 13.54
N GLN A 121 10.59 0.27 12.98
CA GLN A 121 11.95 -0.11 13.34
C GLN A 121 12.23 0.09 14.81
N ARG A 122 11.61 1.08 15.40
CA ARG A 122 11.83 1.39 16.82
C ARG A 122 11.18 0.39 17.75
N ASN A 123 10.24 -0.36 17.23
CA ASN A 123 9.57 -1.45 17.94
C ASN A 123 9.07 -1.02 19.32
N PHE A 124 8.31 0.03 19.37
CA PHE A 124 7.70 0.48 20.60
C PHE A 124 6.50 -0.38 20.96
N LEU A 125 6.45 -0.80 22.14
CA LEU A 125 5.29 -1.54 22.62
C LEU A 125 4.93 -1.19 24.00
#